data_ca22bb6ecb601f0ec5c87a6d3e2aa58b
#
_entry.id   ca22bb6ecb601f0ec5c87a6d3e2aa58b
#
_cell.length_a   1.000
_cell.length_b   1.000
_cell.length_c   1.000
_cell.angle_alpha   90.00
_cell.angle_beta   90.00
_cell.angle_gamma   90.00
#
_symmetry.space_group_name_H-M   'P 1'
#
loop_
_entity.id
_entity.type
_entity.pdbx_description
1 polymer ?
#
loop_
_entity_poly.entity_id
_entity_poly.type
_entity_poly.pdbx_seq_one_letter_code
_entity_poly.pdbx_strand_id
1 'polypeptide(L)'
;MGEKAKVKETVRLYSKVWQLPTYRGIIARISVSVLAGAVISSFLRIASSPGIDPIATLSLSILVLAIPSFAGTGLLYLIVRKEGSPLDARRTAGSVQFGIFFWVAFGVFGGILSFLTGNAYYEVRFWILGLGAAYMLCAFLVTGLSDYHPIRNFLAAIMIPTLWYLIVFVLEGYGGAIYVLPIWWPVAAIVMFLILSVAVNYIFHAVSVPFERDLGINGPELLRAFGYDYLTNNSKPMEATLSKIGEMQDVPLEVLVIKNDAGLVTVGVVEYVHPGPFRHIGSSSLPSAIIDHVEQKHGVPAFVMHGSCTHQQNLTSKKDFPIVMAEIDRLIDETEVHDIMSGPHWSDLGKFKVWTLFAGADVLTISTSAPEFTDDISLDVGRDAAEMVRKRLPAIKRVSIVDAHNCIDGEAVSVMPGDPEAGEYVGAVSSAVFSTANNPRMKVSAGVYRAVPEDVRPDEGMGPGGVTALVLDGGNREIVLLSLDGNNMEPGFREEAIRILKTQGFDDAEVLTTDTHVVNAISLSSRGYPPIGQNKPQEVMEAIIIAANKARENVSPVKIGLGFGEVKELCTFGERGFDILTQDIAEAAGIAKRVGIRLGAASFLFALLLTFLL
;
A
#
# COMPACT_ATOMS: atom_id res chain seq x y z
N MET A 1 5.23 8.74 21.43
CA MET A 1 4.15 8.34 20.53
C MET A 1 4.42 6.88 20.22
N GLY A 2 3.52 5.96 20.57
CA GLY A 2 3.74 4.53 20.38
C GLY A 2 3.86 4.18 18.89
N GLU A 3 4.51 3.06 18.60
CA GLU A 3 4.80 2.52 17.26
C GLU A 3 3.56 2.50 16.34
N LYS A 4 2.41 2.12 16.86
CA LYS A 4 1.11 2.15 16.19
C LYS A 4 0.66 3.52 15.70
N ALA A 5 0.98 4.60 16.42
CA ALA A 5 0.65 5.94 15.97
C ALA A 5 1.46 6.32 14.72
N LYS A 6 2.67 5.77 14.57
CA LYS A 6 3.56 6.01 13.42
C LYS A 6 3.10 5.24 12.18
N VAL A 7 2.77 3.95 12.31
CA VAL A 7 2.21 3.14 11.23
C VAL A 7 0.88 3.74 10.75
N LYS A 8 0.00 4.11 11.69
CA LYS A 8 -1.29 4.76 11.39
C LYS A 8 -1.13 6.11 10.67
N GLU A 9 -0.08 6.89 10.98
CA GLU A 9 0.22 8.15 10.30
C GLU A 9 0.76 7.91 8.88
N THR A 10 1.59 6.88 8.70
CA THR A 10 2.11 6.47 7.39
C THR A 10 0.98 6.01 6.47
N VAL A 11 0.11 5.13 6.93
CA VAL A 11 -1.06 4.65 6.17
C VAL A 11 -2.02 5.81 5.85
N ARG A 12 -2.23 6.75 6.77
CA ARG A 12 -3.06 7.94 6.55
C ARG A 12 -2.49 8.90 5.49
N LEU A 13 -1.18 8.90 5.27
CA LEU A 13 -0.57 9.64 4.15
C LEU A 13 -0.95 9.04 2.79
N TYR A 14 -1.02 7.71 2.70
CA TYR A 14 -1.46 6.99 1.50
C TYR A 14 -2.91 7.29 1.12
N SER A 15 -3.80 7.38 2.10
CA SER A 15 -5.23 7.59 1.90
C SER A 15 -5.62 8.98 1.38
N LYS A 16 -4.70 9.95 1.40
CA LYS A 16 -4.95 11.35 1.01
C LYS A 16 -4.65 11.68 -0.44
N VAL A 17 -4.31 10.70 -1.27
CA VAL A 17 -4.02 10.96 -2.69
C VAL A 17 -5.31 11.25 -3.44
N TRP A 18 -5.44 12.50 -3.90
CA TRP A 18 -6.61 12.99 -4.63
C TRP A 18 -6.79 12.23 -5.94
N GLN A 19 -7.99 11.72 -6.17
CA GLN A 19 -8.36 11.20 -7.48
C GLN A 19 -8.41 12.37 -8.47
N LEU A 20 -7.46 12.38 -9.41
CA LEU A 20 -7.44 13.39 -10.47
C LEU A 20 -8.66 13.24 -11.39
N PRO A 21 -9.29 14.34 -11.80
CA PRO A 21 -10.38 14.33 -12.77
C PRO A 21 -9.96 13.66 -14.09
N THR A 22 -10.95 13.38 -14.95
CA THR A 22 -10.66 12.91 -16.31
C THR A 22 -9.81 13.94 -17.07
N TYR A 23 -9.02 13.49 -18.05
CA TYR A 23 -8.20 14.41 -18.86
C TYR A 23 -9.00 15.56 -19.46
N ARG A 24 -10.22 15.27 -19.98
CA ARG A 24 -11.15 16.29 -20.49
C ARG A 24 -11.56 17.29 -19.42
N GLY A 25 -11.81 16.82 -18.20
CA GLY A 25 -12.14 17.67 -17.05
C GLY A 25 -10.99 18.59 -16.65
N ILE A 26 -9.75 18.11 -16.73
CA ILE A 26 -8.53 18.92 -16.46
C ILE A 26 -8.39 20.02 -17.53
N ILE A 27 -8.47 19.67 -18.80
CA ILE A 27 -8.39 20.63 -19.90
C ILE A 27 -9.50 21.68 -19.79
N ALA A 28 -10.73 21.28 -19.45
CA ALA A 28 -11.83 22.21 -19.23
C ALA A 28 -11.53 23.21 -18.07
N ARG A 29 -10.96 22.74 -16.97
CA ARG A 29 -10.57 23.62 -15.83
C ARG A 29 -9.47 24.60 -16.22
N ILE A 30 -8.44 24.16 -16.96
CA ILE A 30 -7.40 25.04 -17.48
C ILE A 30 -8.04 26.08 -18.40
N SER A 31 -8.91 25.67 -19.33
CA SER A 31 -9.61 26.58 -20.26
C SER A 31 -10.45 27.62 -19.51
N VAL A 32 -11.21 27.20 -18.48
CA VAL A 32 -12.02 28.12 -17.67
C VAL A 32 -11.11 29.12 -16.94
N SER A 33 -10.00 28.68 -16.35
CA SER A 33 -9.05 29.56 -15.66
C SER A 33 -8.44 30.60 -16.61
N VAL A 34 -8.00 30.16 -17.78
CA VAL A 34 -7.41 31.02 -18.83
C VAL A 34 -8.44 32.03 -19.33
N LEU A 35 -9.64 31.59 -19.69
CA LEU A 35 -10.70 32.47 -20.22
C LEU A 35 -11.17 33.46 -19.14
N ALA A 36 -11.39 33.04 -17.90
CA ALA A 36 -11.78 33.92 -16.81
C ALA A 36 -10.69 34.97 -16.55
N GLY A 37 -9.41 34.55 -16.50
CA GLY A 37 -8.30 35.46 -16.36
C GLY A 37 -8.18 36.50 -17.49
N ALA A 38 -8.33 36.03 -18.74
CA ALA A 38 -8.27 36.90 -19.91
C ALA A 38 -9.43 37.94 -19.92
N VAL A 39 -10.67 37.49 -19.64
CA VAL A 39 -11.84 38.37 -19.60
C VAL A 39 -11.71 39.39 -18.51
N ILE A 40 -11.38 38.98 -17.26
CA ILE A 40 -11.26 39.90 -16.13
C ILE A 40 -10.12 40.91 -16.36
N SER A 41 -8.94 40.45 -16.78
CA SER A 41 -7.81 41.34 -17.05
C SER A 41 -8.11 42.32 -18.18
N SER A 42 -8.77 41.89 -19.26
CA SER A 42 -9.19 42.76 -20.36
C SER A 42 -10.19 43.81 -19.90
N PHE A 43 -11.20 43.39 -19.12
CA PHE A 43 -12.18 44.31 -18.57
C PHE A 43 -11.53 45.43 -17.72
N LEU A 44 -10.64 45.04 -16.80
CA LEU A 44 -9.94 45.99 -15.94
C LEU A 44 -9.09 46.98 -16.74
N ARG A 45 -8.41 46.52 -17.82
CA ARG A 45 -7.62 47.39 -18.69
C ARG A 45 -8.45 48.35 -19.50
N ILE A 46 -9.52 47.89 -20.11
CA ILE A 46 -10.46 48.73 -20.89
C ILE A 46 -11.07 49.81 -19.96
N ALA A 47 -11.43 49.43 -18.73
CA ALA A 47 -11.95 50.35 -17.73
C ALA A 47 -10.90 51.39 -17.26
N SER A 48 -9.59 51.02 -17.22
CA SER A 48 -8.50 51.90 -16.83
C SER A 48 -8.05 52.84 -17.95
N SER A 49 -8.27 52.48 -19.21
CA SER A 49 -7.72 53.22 -20.38
C SER A 49 -8.78 53.33 -21.47
N PRO A 50 -9.68 54.32 -21.40
CA PRO A 50 -10.71 54.54 -22.42
C PRO A 50 -10.06 54.77 -23.81
N GLY A 51 -10.52 54.05 -24.82
CA GLY A 51 -10.03 54.14 -26.19
C GLY A 51 -9.20 52.96 -26.68
N ILE A 52 -8.92 51.99 -25.81
CA ILE A 52 -8.33 50.74 -26.19
C ILE A 52 -9.36 49.87 -26.92
N ASP A 53 -8.98 49.18 -28.02
CA ASP A 53 -9.84 48.25 -28.73
C ASP A 53 -10.16 47.04 -27.84
N PRO A 54 -11.43 46.80 -27.48
CA PRO A 54 -11.81 45.72 -26.60
C PRO A 54 -11.55 44.32 -27.20
N ILE A 55 -11.73 44.18 -28.51
CA ILE A 55 -11.58 42.89 -29.20
C ILE A 55 -10.08 42.50 -29.28
N ALA A 56 -9.26 43.45 -29.64
CA ALA A 56 -7.80 43.25 -29.69
C ALA A 56 -7.25 42.93 -28.29
N THR A 57 -7.66 43.67 -27.27
CA THR A 57 -7.24 43.46 -25.87
C THR A 57 -7.63 42.10 -25.36
N LEU A 58 -8.87 41.63 -25.60
CA LEU A 58 -9.33 40.30 -25.18
C LEU A 58 -8.57 39.20 -25.95
N SER A 59 -8.42 39.37 -27.25
CA SER A 59 -7.72 38.39 -28.10
C SER A 59 -6.27 38.20 -27.67
N LEU A 60 -5.56 39.30 -27.43
CA LEU A 60 -4.16 39.28 -26.96
C LEU A 60 -4.07 38.68 -25.53
N SER A 61 -4.98 39.03 -24.63
CA SER A 61 -5.01 38.44 -23.27
C SER A 61 -5.22 36.92 -23.32
N ILE A 62 -6.12 36.44 -24.20
CA ILE A 62 -6.30 34.99 -24.40
C ILE A 62 -4.99 34.35 -24.92
N LEU A 63 -4.34 34.92 -25.92
CA LEU A 63 -3.10 34.37 -26.47
C LEU A 63 -1.98 34.29 -25.43
N VAL A 64 -1.78 35.36 -24.66
CA VAL A 64 -0.73 35.46 -23.63
C VAL A 64 -0.94 34.44 -22.50
N LEU A 65 -2.17 34.03 -22.20
CA LEU A 65 -2.46 33.04 -21.18
C LEU A 65 -2.60 31.61 -21.75
N ALA A 66 -3.25 31.46 -22.90
CA ALA A 66 -3.55 30.14 -23.47
C ALA A 66 -2.28 29.42 -23.97
N ILE A 67 -1.43 30.13 -24.73
CA ILE A 67 -0.24 29.47 -25.32
C ILE A 67 0.70 28.94 -24.23
N PRO A 68 1.11 29.70 -23.21
CA PRO A 68 1.94 29.16 -22.13
C PRO A 68 1.25 28.04 -21.37
N SER A 69 -0.07 28.16 -21.11
CA SER A 69 -0.82 27.15 -20.35
C SER A 69 -0.88 25.82 -21.11
N PHE A 70 -1.22 25.80 -22.38
CA PHE A 70 -1.38 24.56 -23.15
C PHE A 70 -0.08 24.07 -23.77
N ALA A 71 0.63 24.92 -24.51
CA ALA A 71 1.89 24.53 -25.14
C ALA A 71 2.99 24.30 -24.10
N GLY A 72 3.06 25.13 -23.04
CA GLY A 72 4.00 24.95 -21.94
C GLY A 72 3.78 23.65 -21.19
N THR A 73 2.53 23.30 -20.91
CA THR A 73 2.18 21.99 -20.31
C THR A 73 2.55 20.84 -21.24
N GLY A 74 2.30 20.97 -22.56
CA GLY A 74 2.68 19.98 -23.57
C GLY A 74 4.18 19.77 -23.65
N LEU A 75 4.97 20.87 -23.68
CA LEU A 75 6.43 20.83 -23.71
C LEU A 75 7.00 20.23 -22.42
N LEU A 76 6.47 20.63 -21.25
CA LEU A 76 6.85 20.04 -19.97
C LEU A 76 6.65 18.52 -20.03
N TYR A 77 5.46 18.05 -20.44
CA TYR A 77 5.19 16.62 -20.59
C TYR A 77 6.17 15.95 -21.57
N LEU A 78 6.42 16.52 -22.73
CA LEU A 78 7.34 15.95 -23.73
C LEU A 78 8.78 15.83 -23.20
N ILE A 79 9.21 16.75 -22.34
CA ILE A 79 10.54 16.72 -21.74
C ILE A 79 10.64 15.60 -20.69
N VAL A 80 9.60 15.37 -19.87
CA VAL A 80 9.66 14.43 -18.74
C VAL A 80 9.01 13.08 -19.03
N ARG A 81 8.38 12.89 -20.18
CA ARG A 81 7.70 11.65 -20.52
C ARG A 81 8.66 10.47 -20.56
N LYS A 82 8.22 9.37 -19.95
CA LYS A 82 8.88 8.06 -19.99
C LYS A 82 7.79 7.00 -19.95
N GLU A 83 7.95 5.93 -20.70
CA GLU A 83 6.98 4.83 -20.70
C GLU A 83 6.86 4.22 -19.30
N GLY A 84 5.62 3.97 -18.87
CA GLY A 84 5.32 3.44 -17.53
C GLY A 84 5.54 4.41 -16.37
N SER A 85 5.96 5.67 -16.65
CA SER A 85 6.19 6.70 -15.62
C SER A 85 4.89 7.18 -14.97
N PRO A 86 4.91 7.57 -13.69
CA PRO A 86 3.83 8.28 -13.04
C PRO A 86 3.42 9.58 -13.74
N LEU A 87 4.35 10.21 -14.51
CA LEU A 87 4.13 11.45 -15.24
C LEU A 87 3.56 11.19 -16.64
N ASP A 88 2.36 10.62 -16.73
CA ASP A 88 1.58 10.59 -17.97
C ASP A 88 0.97 11.97 -18.31
N ALA A 89 0.42 12.12 -19.52
CA ALA A 89 -0.18 13.38 -19.97
C ALA A 89 -1.31 13.90 -19.06
N ARG A 90 -2.14 13.00 -18.52
CA ARG A 90 -3.25 13.36 -17.64
C ARG A 90 -2.74 13.87 -16.30
N ARG A 91 -1.80 13.14 -15.67
CA ARG A 91 -1.27 13.48 -14.35
C ARG A 91 -0.41 14.73 -14.42
N THR A 92 0.39 14.87 -15.48
CA THR A 92 1.17 16.09 -15.74
C THR A 92 0.26 17.30 -15.88
N ALA A 93 -0.75 17.25 -16.74
CA ALA A 93 -1.70 18.34 -16.89
C ALA A 93 -2.50 18.60 -15.60
N GLY A 94 -2.89 17.54 -14.87
CA GLY A 94 -3.61 17.63 -13.61
C GLY A 94 -2.83 18.34 -12.51
N SER A 95 -1.52 18.19 -12.50
CA SER A 95 -0.66 18.87 -11.51
C SER A 95 -0.38 20.31 -11.91
N VAL A 96 -0.12 20.54 -13.20
CA VAL A 96 0.14 21.89 -13.75
C VAL A 96 -1.09 22.79 -13.66
N GLN A 97 -2.33 22.25 -13.73
CA GLN A 97 -3.56 23.05 -13.61
C GLN A 97 -3.59 23.91 -12.33
N PHE A 98 -3.08 23.41 -11.21
CA PHE A 98 -3.01 24.17 -9.96
C PHE A 98 -2.04 25.36 -10.07
N GLY A 99 -0.89 25.16 -10.72
CA GLY A 99 0.07 26.23 -11.01
C GLY A 99 -0.55 27.32 -11.90
N ILE A 100 -1.27 26.92 -12.95
CA ILE A 100 -1.97 27.85 -13.85
C ILE A 100 -3.06 28.60 -13.09
N PHE A 101 -3.81 27.93 -12.23
CA PHE A 101 -4.84 28.58 -11.40
C PHE A 101 -4.23 29.66 -10.50
N PHE A 102 -3.16 29.37 -9.77
CA PHE A 102 -2.49 30.35 -8.93
C PHE A 102 -1.89 31.49 -9.77
N TRP A 103 -1.26 31.17 -10.90
CA TRP A 103 -0.73 32.17 -11.80
C TRP A 103 -1.80 33.18 -12.25
N VAL A 104 -2.94 32.68 -12.72
CA VAL A 104 -4.08 33.52 -13.14
C VAL A 104 -4.66 34.31 -11.96
N ALA A 105 -4.82 33.68 -10.80
CA ALA A 105 -5.34 34.36 -9.60
C ALA A 105 -4.46 35.54 -9.17
N PHE A 106 -3.14 35.35 -9.15
CA PHE A 106 -2.19 36.44 -8.86
C PHE A 106 -2.25 37.54 -9.92
N GLY A 107 -2.30 37.22 -11.20
CA GLY A 107 -2.39 38.20 -12.26
C GLY A 107 -3.67 39.04 -12.20
N VAL A 108 -4.81 38.36 -11.97
CA VAL A 108 -6.10 39.06 -11.79
C VAL A 108 -6.06 39.99 -10.56
N PHE A 109 -5.47 39.51 -9.44
CA PHE A 109 -5.31 40.35 -8.24
C PHE A 109 -4.44 41.59 -8.53
N GLY A 110 -3.35 41.41 -9.26
CA GLY A 110 -2.51 42.53 -9.71
C GLY A 110 -3.25 43.49 -10.64
N GLY A 111 -4.10 42.98 -11.54
CA GLY A 111 -4.97 43.82 -12.37
C GLY A 111 -5.97 44.66 -11.56
N ILE A 112 -6.56 44.08 -10.52
CA ILE A 112 -7.44 44.81 -9.59
C ILE A 112 -6.66 45.89 -8.87
N LEU A 113 -5.47 45.61 -8.35
CA LEU A 113 -4.63 46.63 -7.71
C LEU A 113 -4.20 47.72 -8.68
N SER A 114 -3.85 47.38 -9.92
CA SER A 114 -3.56 48.33 -10.98
C SER A 114 -4.72 49.26 -11.26
N PHE A 115 -5.94 48.74 -11.35
CA PHE A 115 -7.16 49.50 -11.54
C PHE A 115 -7.43 50.46 -10.39
N LEU A 116 -7.30 49.97 -9.14
CA LEU A 116 -7.60 50.78 -7.95
C LEU A 116 -6.56 51.89 -7.69
N THR A 117 -5.29 51.63 -8.04
CA THR A 117 -4.18 52.57 -7.75
C THR A 117 -3.79 53.46 -8.93
N GLY A 118 -4.25 53.13 -10.13
CA GLY A 118 -3.82 53.76 -11.38
C GLY A 118 -2.38 53.40 -11.80
N ASN A 119 -1.73 52.44 -11.15
CA ASN A 119 -0.35 52.02 -11.45
C ASN A 119 -0.31 50.69 -12.19
N ALA A 120 -0.09 50.70 -13.50
CA ALA A 120 -0.06 49.55 -14.39
C ALA A 120 1.03 48.51 -14.04
N TYR A 121 2.08 48.91 -13.32
CA TYR A 121 3.15 47.98 -12.93
C TYR A 121 2.69 46.89 -11.95
N TYR A 122 1.62 47.11 -11.16
CA TYR A 122 1.09 46.10 -10.26
C TYR A 122 0.61 44.86 -11.02
N GLU A 123 -0.09 45.05 -12.13
CA GLU A 123 -0.58 43.92 -12.94
C GLU A 123 0.56 43.04 -13.41
N VAL A 124 1.60 43.62 -14.00
CA VAL A 124 2.74 42.89 -14.52
C VAL A 124 3.53 42.18 -13.42
N ARG A 125 3.75 42.85 -12.31
CA ARG A 125 4.46 42.32 -11.15
C ARG A 125 3.76 41.07 -10.59
N PHE A 126 2.45 41.12 -10.48
CA PHE A 126 1.68 39.97 -9.99
C PHE A 126 1.59 38.82 -10.99
N TRP A 127 1.60 39.10 -12.31
CA TRP A 127 1.76 38.04 -13.31
C TRP A 127 3.10 37.32 -13.15
N ILE A 128 4.20 38.03 -12.92
CA ILE A 128 5.54 37.47 -12.69
C ILE A 128 5.58 36.66 -11.39
N LEU A 129 5.02 37.20 -10.31
CA LEU A 129 4.94 36.50 -9.04
C LEU A 129 4.14 35.18 -9.16
N GLY A 130 3.02 35.24 -9.87
CA GLY A 130 2.20 34.04 -10.15
C GLY A 130 2.93 33.01 -10.99
N LEU A 131 3.77 33.43 -11.95
CA LEU A 131 4.66 32.51 -12.69
C LEU A 131 5.67 31.82 -11.77
N GLY A 132 6.19 32.52 -10.75
CA GLY A 132 7.03 31.93 -9.71
C GLY A 132 6.31 30.82 -8.93
N ALA A 133 5.04 31.06 -8.56
CA ALA A 133 4.22 30.04 -7.89
C ALA A 133 3.93 28.85 -8.80
N ALA A 134 3.58 29.08 -10.07
CA ALA A 134 3.37 28.02 -11.06
C ALA A 134 4.64 27.19 -11.29
N TYR A 135 5.78 27.86 -11.43
CA TYR A 135 7.08 27.23 -11.56
C TYR A 135 7.40 26.33 -10.36
N MET A 136 7.24 26.85 -9.14
CA MET A 136 7.53 26.11 -7.91
C MET A 136 6.72 24.80 -7.81
N LEU A 137 5.43 24.86 -8.14
CA LEU A 137 4.57 23.67 -8.16
C LEU A 137 5.02 22.66 -9.24
N CYS A 138 5.35 23.11 -10.44
CA CYS A 138 5.88 22.27 -11.50
C CYS A 138 7.23 21.64 -11.10
N ALA A 139 8.14 22.45 -10.53
CA ALA A 139 9.45 22.00 -10.08
C ALA A 139 9.32 20.91 -8.98
N PHE A 140 8.41 21.10 -8.03
CA PHE A 140 8.13 20.12 -6.99
C PHE A 140 7.66 18.79 -7.57
N LEU A 141 6.68 18.84 -8.48
CA LEU A 141 6.15 17.65 -9.13
C LEU A 141 7.24 16.89 -9.91
N VAL A 142 7.97 17.62 -10.75
CA VAL A 142 8.95 17.01 -11.64
C VAL A 142 10.14 16.47 -10.85
N THR A 143 10.62 17.17 -9.81
CA THR A 143 11.71 16.69 -8.95
C THR A 143 11.28 15.45 -8.14
N GLY A 144 10.04 15.40 -7.69
CA GLY A 144 9.52 14.29 -6.88
C GLY A 144 9.24 13.03 -7.70
N LEU A 145 8.77 13.15 -8.95
CA LEU A 145 8.25 12.01 -9.73
C LEU A 145 9.06 11.67 -11.00
N SER A 146 10.00 12.51 -11.43
CA SER A 146 10.80 12.28 -12.62
C SER A 146 12.10 11.55 -12.29
N ASP A 147 12.46 10.57 -13.13
CA ASP A 147 13.74 9.85 -13.06
C ASP A 147 14.91 10.62 -13.73
N TYR A 148 14.64 11.78 -14.29
CA TYR A 148 15.64 12.51 -15.05
C TYR A 148 16.51 13.41 -14.18
N HIS A 149 17.68 13.78 -14.74
CA HIS A 149 18.64 14.66 -14.10
C HIS A 149 18.01 16.03 -13.73
N PRO A 150 18.41 16.67 -12.61
CA PRO A 150 17.85 17.95 -12.15
C PRO A 150 17.82 19.07 -13.19
N ILE A 151 18.82 19.15 -14.08
CA ILE A 151 18.83 20.13 -15.19
C ILE A 151 17.64 19.92 -16.13
N ARG A 152 17.34 18.68 -16.50
CA ARG A 152 16.18 18.36 -17.37
C ARG A 152 14.86 18.68 -16.66
N ASN A 153 14.78 18.42 -15.38
CA ASN A 153 13.63 18.77 -14.55
C ASN A 153 13.43 20.29 -14.45
N PHE A 154 14.52 21.04 -14.29
CA PHE A 154 14.50 22.51 -14.35
C PHE A 154 13.99 23.01 -15.69
N LEU A 155 14.55 22.50 -16.81
CA LEU A 155 14.12 22.87 -18.17
C LEU A 155 12.63 22.56 -18.41
N ALA A 156 12.13 21.45 -17.87
CA ALA A 156 10.70 21.13 -17.96
C ALA A 156 9.83 22.11 -17.17
N ALA A 157 10.19 22.42 -15.93
CA ALA A 157 9.41 23.28 -15.05
C ALA A 157 9.36 24.75 -15.55
N ILE A 158 10.41 25.22 -16.24
CA ILE A 158 10.49 26.60 -16.72
C ILE A 158 9.73 26.84 -18.05
N MET A 159 9.14 25.82 -18.69
CA MET A 159 8.52 25.98 -20.02
C MET A 159 7.36 26.98 -20.03
N ILE A 160 6.48 26.96 -19.04
CA ILE A 160 5.36 27.92 -18.95
C ILE A 160 5.86 29.35 -18.81
N PRO A 161 6.74 29.68 -17.85
CA PRO A 161 7.33 31.01 -17.76
C PRO A 161 8.05 31.44 -19.04
N THR A 162 8.85 30.57 -19.63
CA THR A 162 9.61 30.87 -20.84
C THR A 162 8.70 31.24 -22.00
N LEU A 163 7.65 30.50 -22.24
CA LEU A 163 6.69 30.80 -23.31
C LEU A 163 5.93 32.10 -23.02
N TRP A 164 5.58 32.38 -21.77
CA TRP A 164 4.94 33.65 -21.45
C TRP A 164 5.82 34.85 -21.77
N TYR A 165 7.08 34.83 -21.32
CA TYR A 165 8.03 35.91 -21.65
C TYR A 165 8.25 36.04 -23.16
N LEU A 166 8.42 34.91 -23.86
CA LEU A 166 8.62 34.91 -25.31
C LEU A 166 7.43 35.58 -26.04
N ILE A 167 6.19 35.25 -25.68
CA ILE A 167 5.02 35.81 -26.32
C ILE A 167 4.89 37.30 -26.01
N VAL A 168 5.12 37.72 -24.77
CA VAL A 168 5.04 39.11 -24.38
C VAL A 168 6.10 39.94 -25.19
N PHE A 169 7.34 39.46 -25.33
CA PHE A 169 8.37 40.12 -26.13
C PHE A 169 8.03 40.19 -27.62
N VAL A 170 7.50 39.10 -28.17
CA VAL A 170 7.08 39.08 -29.58
C VAL A 170 5.98 40.10 -29.83
N LEU A 171 4.97 40.16 -28.96
CA LEU A 171 3.87 41.10 -29.09
C LEU A 171 4.32 42.56 -28.92
N GLU A 172 5.28 42.82 -28.02
CA GLU A 172 5.87 44.15 -27.84
C GLU A 172 6.60 44.60 -29.14
N GLY A 173 7.38 43.72 -29.73
CA GLY A 173 8.10 44.00 -30.99
C GLY A 173 7.20 44.30 -32.19
N TYR A 174 5.96 43.83 -32.20
CA TYR A 174 4.95 44.13 -33.22
C TYR A 174 3.98 45.29 -32.86
N GLY A 175 4.27 46.01 -31.79
CA GLY A 175 3.43 47.14 -31.33
C GLY A 175 2.09 46.76 -30.72
N GLY A 176 1.91 45.45 -30.48
CA GLY A 176 0.72 44.90 -29.83
C GLY A 176 0.91 44.61 -28.32
N ALA A 177 1.85 45.35 -27.68
CA ALA A 177 2.21 45.07 -26.30
C ALA A 177 1.05 45.26 -25.34
N ILE A 178 0.67 44.18 -24.67
CA ILE A 178 -0.21 44.27 -23.50
C ILE A 178 0.59 44.69 -22.26
N TYR A 179 1.87 44.28 -22.20
CA TYR A 179 2.80 44.62 -21.12
C TYR A 179 4.10 45.14 -21.72
N VAL A 180 4.62 46.20 -21.12
CA VAL A 180 5.95 46.70 -21.40
C VAL A 180 6.88 46.17 -20.31
N LEU A 181 7.83 45.32 -20.70
CA LEU A 181 8.79 44.72 -19.79
C LEU A 181 10.15 45.41 -19.91
N PRO A 182 10.70 46.00 -18.84
CA PRO A 182 12.10 46.36 -18.84
C PRO A 182 13.01 45.16 -19.18
N ILE A 183 14.04 45.36 -20.00
CA ILE A 183 14.87 44.26 -20.53
C ILE A 183 15.55 43.41 -19.44
N TRP A 184 15.72 43.92 -18.26
CA TRP A 184 16.33 43.23 -17.12
C TRP A 184 15.35 42.38 -16.31
N TRP A 185 14.03 42.52 -16.49
CA TRP A 185 13.04 41.69 -15.81
C TRP A 185 13.11 40.20 -16.12
N PRO A 186 13.35 39.76 -17.36
CA PRO A 186 13.62 38.34 -17.64
C PRO A 186 14.83 37.79 -16.89
N VAL A 187 15.90 38.60 -16.73
CA VAL A 187 17.08 38.18 -15.97
C VAL A 187 16.72 37.99 -14.48
N ALA A 188 15.98 38.91 -13.92
CA ALA A 188 15.50 38.81 -12.54
C ALA A 188 14.58 37.60 -12.35
N ALA A 189 13.71 37.30 -13.32
CA ALA A 189 12.85 36.12 -13.27
C ALA A 189 13.67 34.82 -13.32
N ILE A 190 14.71 34.74 -14.15
CA ILE A 190 15.63 33.59 -14.19
C ILE A 190 16.28 33.40 -12.81
N VAL A 191 16.78 34.49 -12.20
CA VAL A 191 17.35 34.44 -10.83
C VAL A 191 16.30 33.93 -9.82
N MET A 192 15.06 34.41 -9.89
CA MET A 192 13.97 33.93 -9.07
C MET A 192 13.74 32.44 -9.24
N PHE A 193 13.66 31.94 -10.48
CA PHE A 193 13.44 30.52 -10.74
C PHE A 193 14.60 29.63 -10.28
N LEU A 194 15.85 30.12 -10.40
CA LEU A 194 17.01 29.41 -9.86
C LEU A 194 16.96 29.27 -8.34
N ILE A 195 16.62 30.35 -7.64
CA ILE A 195 16.47 30.34 -6.17
C ILE A 195 15.33 29.43 -5.74
N LEU A 196 14.18 29.48 -6.42
CA LEU A 196 13.08 28.55 -6.17
C LEU A 196 13.48 27.10 -6.43
N SER A 197 14.29 26.83 -7.46
CA SER A 197 14.87 25.50 -7.70
C SER A 197 15.76 25.03 -6.57
N VAL A 198 16.62 25.89 -6.07
CA VAL A 198 17.49 25.58 -4.92
C VAL A 198 16.62 25.23 -3.70
N ALA A 199 15.57 26.01 -3.44
CA ALA A 199 14.65 25.75 -2.33
C ALA A 199 13.94 24.39 -2.47
N VAL A 200 13.43 24.04 -3.67
CA VAL A 200 12.80 22.74 -3.93
C VAL A 200 13.80 21.61 -3.73
N ASN A 201 14.99 21.69 -4.32
CA ASN A 201 16.01 20.65 -4.19
C ASN A 201 16.47 20.50 -2.72
N TYR A 202 16.57 21.60 -1.97
CA TYR A 202 16.91 21.54 -0.55
C TYR A 202 15.83 20.82 0.28
N ILE A 203 14.56 21.05 -0.02
CA ILE A 203 13.46 20.35 0.65
C ILE A 203 13.58 18.84 0.43
N PHE A 204 13.79 18.42 -0.83
CA PHE A 204 13.96 16.98 -1.16
C PHE A 204 15.21 16.39 -0.50
N HIS A 205 16.31 17.14 -0.45
CA HIS A 205 17.51 16.70 0.26
C HIS A 205 17.24 16.56 1.77
N ALA A 206 16.62 17.56 2.40
CA ALA A 206 16.31 17.49 3.83
C ALA A 206 15.40 16.32 4.20
N VAL A 207 14.42 16.01 3.35
CA VAL A 207 13.52 14.85 3.50
C VAL A 207 14.26 13.53 3.30
N SER A 208 15.35 13.52 2.53
CA SER A 208 16.16 12.32 2.27
C SER A 208 17.05 11.92 3.47
N VAL A 209 17.42 12.88 4.33
CA VAL A 209 18.40 12.67 5.41
C VAL A 209 18.10 11.47 6.32
N PRO A 210 16.87 11.24 6.83
CA PRO A 210 16.60 10.06 7.66
C PRO A 210 16.92 8.76 6.93
N PHE A 211 16.43 8.60 5.70
CA PHE A 211 16.60 7.39 4.90
C PHE A 211 18.07 7.13 4.52
N GLU A 212 18.83 8.19 4.22
CA GLU A 212 20.27 8.06 3.93
C GLU A 212 21.07 7.69 5.18
N ARG A 213 20.69 8.23 6.34
CA ARG A 213 21.34 7.98 7.63
C ARG A 213 21.13 6.55 8.11
N ASP A 214 19.91 6.05 8.07
CA ASP A 214 19.51 4.82 8.76
C ASP A 214 19.42 3.62 7.82
N LEU A 215 19.07 3.85 6.54
CA LEU A 215 18.85 2.80 5.53
C LEU A 215 19.83 2.85 4.35
N GLY A 216 20.60 3.92 4.23
CA GLY A 216 21.51 4.10 3.08
C GLY A 216 20.80 4.28 1.73
N ILE A 217 19.50 4.63 1.72
CA ILE A 217 18.70 4.84 0.51
C ILE A 217 18.34 6.30 0.32
N ASN A 218 18.12 6.70 -0.95
CA ASN A 218 17.79 8.07 -1.29
C ASN A 218 16.27 8.31 -1.16
N GLY A 219 15.84 9.27 -0.33
CA GLY A 219 14.43 9.56 -0.11
C GLY A 219 13.63 9.91 -1.36
N PRO A 220 14.11 10.78 -2.29
CA PRO A 220 13.48 11.00 -3.59
C PRO A 220 13.33 9.73 -4.44
N GLU A 221 14.28 8.78 -4.38
CA GLU A 221 14.17 7.48 -5.06
C GLU A 221 13.01 6.67 -4.49
N LEU A 222 12.91 6.60 -3.16
CA LEU A 222 11.80 5.94 -2.48
C LEU A 222 10.44 6.58 -2.81
N LEU A 223 10.37 7.92 -2.83
CA LEU A 223 9.15 8.65 -3.18
C LEU A 223 8.72 8.37 -4.64
N ARG A 224 9.68 8.34 -5.57
CA ARG A 224 9.39 7.98 -6.97
C ARG A 224 8.94 6.54 -7.11
N ALA A 225 9.61 5.61 -6.44
CA ALA A 225 9.26 4.20 -6.42
C ALA A 225 7.82 4.00 -5.89
N PHE A 226 7.47 4.72 -4.83
CA PHE A 226 6.10 4.80 -4.33
C PHE A 226 5.12 5.35 -5.39
N GLY A 227 5.49 6.44 -6.07
CA GLY A 227 4.68 7.00 -7.15
C GLY A 227 4.43 6.02 -8.30
N TYR A 228 5.42 5.19 -8.64
CA TYR A 228 5.28 4.12 -9.63
C TYR A 228 4.26 3.07 -9.17
N ASP A 229 4.36 2.57 -7.94
CA ASP A 229 3.39 1.58 -7.42
C ASP A 229 1.99 2.17 -7.34
N TYR A 230 1.85 3.31 -6.68
CA TYR A 230 0.54 3.89 -6.39
C TYR A 230 -0.21 4.37 -7.63
N LEU A 231 0.49 5.01 -8.58
CA LEU A 231 -0.13 5.65 -9.74
C LEU A 231 -0.19 4.74 -10.97
N THR A 232 0.66 3.73 -11.08
CA THR A 232 0.77 2.89 -12.28
C THR A 232 0.65 1.40 -12.00
N ASN A 233 0.44 1.00 -10.74
CA ASN A 233 0.45 -0.40 -10.27
C ASN A 233 1.76 -1.14 -10.64
N ASN A 234 2.88 -0.42 -10.74
CA ASN A 234 4.18 -0.98 -11.01
C ASN A 234 5.03 -1.00 -9.73
N SER A 235 5.03 -2.13 -9.03
CA SER A 235 5.77 -2.33 -7.77
C SER A 235 7.29 -2.50 -7.95
N LYS A 236 7.76 -2.83 -9.16
CA LYS A 236 9.18 -3.15 -9.40
C LYS A 236 10.19 -2.11 -8.89
N PRO A 237 10.00 -0.80 -9.11
CA PRO A 237 10.92 0.20 -8.56
C PRO A 237 10.94 0.22 -7.03
N MET A 238 9.78 0.01 -6.39
CA MET A 238 9.68 -0.05 -4.94
C MET A 238 10.38 -1.29 -4.39
N GLU A 239 10.11 -2.45 -4.95
CA GLU A 239 10.75 -3.70 -4.57
C GLU A 239 12.29 -3.65 -4.77
N ALA A 240 12.76 -3.03 -5.86
CA ALA A 240 14.19 -2.83 -6.08
C ALA A 240 14.83 -1.91 -5.02
N THR A 241 14.10 -0.89 -4.55
CA THR A 241 14.56 0.00 -3.48
C THR A 241 14.56 -0.72 -2.13
N LEU A 242 13.49 -1.45 -1.81
CA LEU A 242 13.36 -2.22 -0.57
C LEU A 242 14.39 -3.36 -0.49
N SER A 243 14.71 -4.01 -1.61
CA SER A 243 15.74 -5.06 -1.63
C SER A 243 17.15 -4.58 -1.30
N LYS A 244 17.41 -3.26 -1.34
CA LYS A 244 18.70 -2.69 -0.90
C LYS A 244 18.85 -2.68 0.62
N ILE A 245 17.75 -2.69 1.34
CA ILE A 245 17.70 -2.66 2.80
C ILE A 245 17.32 -4.02 3.40
N GLY A 246 17.04 -5.01 2.55
CA GLY A 246 16.66 -6.34 2.99
C GLY A 246 17.84 -7.14 3.52
N GLU A 247 17.52 -8.11 4.39
CA GLU A 247 18.44 -9.08 4.94
C GLU A 247 18.09 -10.48 4.41
N MET A 248 19.11 -11.31 4.20
CA MET A 248 18.90 -12.69 3.77
C MET A 248 18.55 -13.54 5.00
N GLN A 249 17.38 -14.17 4.97
CA GLN A 249 16.90 -15.04 6.05
C GLN A 249 16.42 -16.38 5.52
N ASP A 250 16.61 -17.42 6.33
CA ASP A 250 15.96 -18.72 6.14
C ASP A 250 14.61 -18.70 6.89
N VAL A 251 13.52 -18.91 6.16
CA VAL A 251 12.17 -18.81 6.71
C VAL A 251 11.48 -20.18 6.65
N PRO A 252 10.88 -20.67 7.75
CA PRO A 252 10.13 -21.92 7.75
C PRO A 252 8.98 -21.89 6.74
N LEU A 253 8.67 -23.06 6.19
CA LEU A 253 7.51 -23.30 5.35
C LEU A 253 7.02 -24.72 5.62
N GLU A 254 5.72 -24.84 5.86
CA GLU A 254 5.15 -26.13 6.23
C GLU A 254 3.91 -26.42 5.40
N VAL A 255 3.61 -27.72 5.20
CA VAL A 255 2.44 -28.13 4.44
C VAL A 255 1.64 -29.20 5.18
N LEU A 256 0.32 -29.09 5.08
CA LEU A 256 -0.63 -30.14 5.43
C LEU A 256 -1.07 -30.82 4.13
N VAL A 257 -0.61 -32.02 3.89
CA VAL A 257 -0.91 -32.78 2.68
C VAL A 257 -2.05 -33.76 2.95
N ILE A 258 -3.13 -33.64 2.18
CA ILE A 258 -4.29 -34.53 2.26
C ILE A 258 -4.44 -35.27 0.93
N LYS A 259 -4.36 -36.61 0.98
CA LYS A 259 -4.45 -37.49 -0.19
C LYS A 259 -5.53 -38.56 0.04
N ASN A 260 -6.21 -38.96 -1.02
CA ASN A 260 -7.06 -40.15 -1.06
C ASN A 260 -6.46 -41.17 -2.03
N ASP A 261 -7.17 -42.26 -2.32
CA ASP A 261 -6.69 -43.31 -3.25
C ASP A 261 -6.61 -42.81 -4.71
N ALA A 262 -7.30 -41.72 -5.06
CA ALA A 262 -7.24 -41.10 -6.38
C ALA A 262 -6.11 -40.08 -6.53
N GLY A 263 -5.52 -39.62 -5.45
CA GLY A 263 -4.43 -38.65 -5.45
C GLY A 263 -4.57 -37.53 -4.40
N LEU A 264 -4.01 -36.39 -4.71
CA LEU A 264 -4.07 -35.19 -3.86
C LEU A 264 -5.51 -34.65 -3.79
N VAL A 265 -5.98 -34.34 -2.59
CA VAL A 265 -7.30 -33.75 -2.33
C VAL A 265 -7.17 -32.24 -2.08
N THR A 266 -6.21 -31.87 -1.24
CA THR A 266 -5.88 -30.47 -0.94
C THR A 266 -4.50 -30.37 -0.31
N VAL A 267 -3.98 -29.16 -0.32
CA VAL A 267 -2.77 -28.77 0.41
C VAL A 267 -3.09 -27.60 1.31
N GLY A 268 -2.88 -27.78 2.61
CA GLY A 268 -2.77 -26.66 3.56
C GLY A 268 -1.33 -26.17 3.54
N VAL A 269 -1.11 -24.88 3.40
CA VAL A 269 0.21 -24.27 3.48
C VAL A 269 0.26 -23.37 4.70
N VAL A 270 1.20 -23.63 5.61
CA VAL A 270 1.51 -22.74 6.72
C VAL A 270 2.68 -21.86 6.31
N GLU A 271 2.38 -20.61 6.02
CA GLU A 271 3.41 -19.65 5.62
C GLU A 271 3.92 -18.85 6.83
N TYR A 272 5.24 -18.86 7.01
CA TYR A 272 5.95 -18.02 7.98
C TYR A 272 6.62 -16.82 7.29
N VAL A 273 6.45 -16.69 5.99
CA VAL A 273 6.69 -15.46 5.26
C VAL A 273 5.49 -14.56 5.49
N HIS A 274 5.69 -13.49 6.25
CA HIS A 274 4.60 -12.56 6.55
C HIS A 274 4.13 -11.84 5.29
N PRO A 275 2.83 -11.78 4.99
CA PRO A 275 2.30 -10.98 3.87
C PRO A 275 2.55 -9.49 4.12
N GLY A 276 3.17 -8.80 3.17
CA GLY A 276 3.42 -7.37 3.35
C GLY A 276 4.45 -6.79 2.38
N PRO A 277 4.72 -5.50 2.46
CA PRO A 277 4.20 -4.53 3.44
C PRO A 277 2.79 -4.00 3.11
N PHE A 278 2.38 -3.89 1.83
CA PHE A 278 1.06 -3.39 1.44
C PHE A 278 0.80 -3.55 -0.06
N ARG A 279 -0.48 -3.62 -0.47
CA ARG A 279 -0.97 -3.68 -1.85
C ARG A 279 -0.34 -4.82 -2.66
N HIS A 280 0.56 -4.47 -3.60
CA HIS A 280 1.19 -5.42 -4.52
C HIS A 280 2.70 -5.54 -4.31
N ILE A 281 3.24 -5.00 -3.20
CA ILE A 281 4.67 -4.95 -2.93
C ILE A 281 5.08 -6.17 -2.09
N GLY A 282 6.27 -6.72 -2.39
CA GLY A 282 6.85 -7.79 -1.62
C GLY A 282 5.96 -9.03 -1.52
N SER A 283 5.81 -9.56 -0.30
CA SER A 283 4.97 -10.74 0.00
C SER A 283 3.49 -10.45 0.16
N SER A 284 3.02 -9.20 -0.02
CA SER A 284 1.60 -8.84 0.23
C SER A 284 0.58 -9.75 -0.45
N SER A 285 0.89 -10.28 -1.63
CA SER A 285 0.00 -11.18 -2.39
C SER A 285 0.47 -12.64 -2.37
N LEU A 286 1.36 -13.01 -1.45
CA LEU A 286 1.88 -14.37 -1.39
C LEU A 286 0.78 -15.40 -1.11
N PRO A 287 -0.16 -15.19 -0.17
CA PRO A 287 -1.25 -16.16 0.06
C PRO A 287 -2.04 -16.48 -1.21
N SER A 288 -2.51 -15.45 -1.92
CA SER A 288 -3.23 -15.64 -3.18
C SER A 288 -2.36 -16.32 -4.25
N ALA A 289 -1.06 -15.99 -4.31
CA ALA A 289 -0.14 -16.60 -5.27
C ALA A 289 0.10 -18.10 -4.96
N ILE A 290 0.13 -18.49 -3.69
CA ILE A 290 0.19 -19.90 -3.26
C ILE A 290 -1.07 -20.63 -3.70
N ILE A 291 -2.25 -20.07 -3.46
CA ILE A 291 -3.53 -20.66 -3.87
C ILE A 291 -3.53 -20.89 -5.37
N ASP A 292 -3.20 -19.87 -6.15
CA ASP A 292 -3.16 -19.94 -7.61
C ASP A 292 -2.13 -20.98 -8.11
N HIS A 293 -0.94 -21.03 -7.48
CA HIS A 293 0.11 -21.98 -7.85
C HIS A 293 -0.32 -23.44 -7.64
N VAL A 294 -0.86 -23.75 -6.46
CA VAL A 294 -1.30 -25.11 -6.12
C VAL A 294 -2.46 -25.53 -7.03
N GLU A 295 -3.43 -24.66 -7.27
CA GLU A 295 -4.55 -24.96 -8.16
C GLU A 295 -4.10 -25.19 -9.61
N GLN A 296 -3.22 -24.34 -10.13
CA GLN A 296 -2.75 -24.47 -11.52
C GLN A 296 -1.84 -25.68 -11.72
N LYS A 297 -0.98 -25.99 -10.75
CA LYS A 297 0.00 -27.06 -10.90
C LYS A 297 -0.53 -28.43 -10.49
N HIS A 298 -1.26 -28.49 -9.38
CA HIS A 298 -1.73 -29.74 -8.78
C HIS A 298 -3.22 -30.02 -9.00
N GLY A 299 -3.99 -29.04 -9.48
CA GLY A 299 -5.41 -29.20 -9.83
C GLY A 299 -6.34 -29.34 -8.62
N VAL A 300 -5.91 -28.91 -7.42
CA VAL A 300 -6.67 -29.01 -6.17
C VAL A 300 -6.71 -27.67 -5.44
N PRO A 301 -7.78 -27.36 -4.67
CA PRO A 301 -7.82 -26.16 -3.86
C PRO A 301 -6.68 -26.12 -2.83
N ALA A 302 -6.15 -24.94 -2.55
CA ALA A 302 -5.21 -24.72 -1.46
C ALA A 302 -5.90 -24.11 -0.24
N PHE A 303 -5.41 -24.46 0.95
CA PHE A 303 -5.82 -23.94 2.24
C PHE A 303 -4.62 -23.23 2.88
N VAL A 304 -4.56 -21.90 2.78
CA VAL A 304 -3.41 -21.11 3.29
C VAL A 304 -3.69 -20.68 4.71
N MET A 305 -2.71 -20.85 5.58
CA MET A 305 -2.74 -20.54 7.01
C MET A 305 -1.58 -19.63 7.36
N HIS A 306 -1.84 -18.59 8.13
CA HIS A 306 -0.81 -17.68 8.63
C HIS A 306 -0.02 -18.35 9.76
N GLY A 307 1.30 -18.50 9.60
CA GLY A 307 2.20 -19.00 10.62
C GLY A 307 2.55 -17.93 11.66
N SER A 308 3.24 -18.33 12.74
CA SER A 308 3.81 -17.34 13.65
C SER A 308 4.94 -16.58 12.97
N CYS A 309 4.68 -15.34 12.57
CA CYS A 309 5.64 -14.43 11.93
C CYS A 309 5.21 -12.98 12.16
N THR A 310 6.07 -12.03 11.81
CA THR A 310 5.79 -10.59 11.90
C THR A 310 6.34 -9.90 10.66
N HIS A 311 6.20 -8.59 10.58
CA HIS A 311 6.75 -7.78 9.50
C HIS A 311 8.26 -7.97 9.24
N GLN A 312 9.00 -8.59 10.17
CA GLN A 312 10.40 -8.96 9.97
C GLN A 312 10.57 -9.96 8.81
N GLN A 313 9.60 -10.84 8.62
CA GLN A 313 9.56 -11.85 7.56
C GLN A 313 8.87 -11.38 6.28
N ASN A 314 8.51 -10.11 6.12
CA ASN A 314 8.04 -9.57 4.85
C ASN A 314 9.12 -9.71 3.78
N LEU A 315 8.79 -10.26 2.62
CA LEU A 315 9.69 -10.20 1.47
C LEU A 315 9.80 -8.78 0.94
N THR A 316 11.00 -8.40 0.54
CA THR A 316 11.22 -7.11 -0.11
C THR A 316 10.79 -7.10 -1.58
N SER A 317 10.63 -8.27 -2.20
CA SER A 317 10.28 -8.42 -3.62
C SER A 317 9.61 -9.74 -3.92
N LYS A 318 8.69 -9.74 -4.90
CA LYS A 318 8.04 -10.94 -5.47
C LYS A 318 9.01 -11.85 -6.27
N LYS A 319 10.22 -11.39 -6.53
CA LYS A 319 11.23 -12.19 -7.26
C LYS A 319 11.51 -13.52 -6.55
N ASP A 320 11.26 -13.60 -5.23
CA ASP A 320 11.51 -14.78 -4.42
C ASP A 320 10.32 -15.75 -4.37
N PHE A 321 9.14 -15.40 -4.93
CA PHE A 321 7.98 -16.29 -5.01
C PHE A 321 8.28 -17.66 -5.66
N PRO A 322 9.03 -17.74 -6.79
CA PRO A 322 9.34 -19.04 -7.38
C PRO A 322 10.10 -19.98 -6.45
N ILE A 323 10.94 -19.47 -5.54
CA ILE A 323 11.69 -20.27 -4.57
C ILE A 323 10.72 -20.83 -3.52
N VAL A 324 9.79 -20.00 -3.03
CA VAL A 324 8.72 -20.42 -2.11
C VAL A 324 7.85 -21.51 -2.74
N MET A 325 7.41 -21.31 -4.00
CA MET A 325 6.58 -22.28 -4.71
C MET A 325 7.30 -23.60 -4.96
N ALA A 326 8.59 -23.56 -5.28
CA ALA A 326 9.40 -24.77 -5.46
C ALA A 326 9.53 -25.58 -4.16
N GLU A 327 9.65 -24.91 -3.01
CA GLU A 327 9.69 -25.57 -1.71
C GLU A 327 8.34 -26.20 -1.34
N ILE A 328 7.21 -25.52 -1.64
CA ILE A 328 5.87 -26.09 -1.48
C ILE A 328 5.74 -27.38 -2.28
N ASP A 329 6.13 -27.36 -3.56
CA ASP A 329 6.06 -28.53 -4.42
C ASP A 329 6.90 -29.69 -3.90
N ARG A 330 8.13 -29.40 -3.46
CA ARG A 330 9.02 -30.42 -2.86
C ARG A 330 8.39 -31.05 -1.62
N LEU A 331 7.81 -30.23 -0.75
CA LEU A 331 7.16 -30.73 0.47
C LEU A 331 5.91 -31.56 0.18
N ILE A 332 5.10 -31.20 -0.83
CA ILE A 332 3.94 -32.02 -1.26
C ILE A 332 4.38 -33.41 -1.68
N ASP A 333 5.50 -33.53 -2.43
CA ASP A 333 6.00 -34.80 -2.94
C ASP A 333 6.64 -35.63 -1.84
N GLU A 334 7.39 -35.03 -0.91
CA GLU A 334 8.18 -35.74 0.11
C GLU A 334 7.37 -36.04 1.40
N THR A 335 6.19 -35.44 1.59
CA THR A 335 5.42 -35.62 2.83
C THR A 335 4.81 -37.01 2.93
N GLU A 336 5.18 -37.73 4.00
CA GLU A 336 4.56 -39.01 4.37
C GLU A 336 3.16 -38.74 4.94
N VAL A 337 2.17 -39.51 4.46
CA VAL A 337 0.77 -39.38 4.90
C VAL A 337 0.32 -40.61 5.68
N HIS A 338 -0.51 -40.40 6.69
CA HIS A 338 -1.02 -41.42 7.61
C HIS A 338 -2.53 -41.54 7.49
N ASP A 339 -3.08 -42.72 7.61
CA ASP A 339 -4.52 -43.02 7.57
C ASP A 339 -5.21 -42.86 8.93
N ILE A 340 -4.43 -42.54 9.97
CA ILE A 340 -4.90 -42.35 11.34
C ILE A 340 -4.42 -40.98 11.87
N MET A 341 -5.35 -40.21 12.38
CA MET A 341 -5.05 -38.98 13.12
C MET A 341 -5.71 -38.99 14.50
N SER A 342 -5.23 -38.17 15.46
CA SER A 342 -6.05 -37.84 16.63
C SER A 342 -7.13 -36.86 16.24
N GLY A 343 -8.31 -37.02 16.82
CA GLY A 343 -9.40 -36.06 16.60
C GLY A 343 -8.98 -34.65 17.02
N PRO A 344 -9.41 -33.64 16.24
CA PRO A 344 -9.18 -32.25 16.61
C PRO A 344 -9.83 -31.89 17.92
N HIS A 345 -9.12 -31.13 18.74
CA HIS A 345 -9.57 -30.75 20.08
C HIS A 345 -9.18 -29.32 20.43
N TRP A 346 -10.11 -28.62 21.08
CA TRP A 346 -9.87 -27.29 21.64
C TRP A 346 -9.39 -27.35 23.09
N SER A 347 -8.45 -26.49 23.43
CA SER A 347 -8.05 -26.22 24.80
C SER A 347 -8.04 -24.72 25.06
N ASP A 348 -8.77 -24.28 26.08
CA ASP A 348 -8.79 -22.88 26.49
C ASP A 348 -7.85 -22.70 27.68
N LEU A 349 -6.88 -21.80 27.55
CA LEU A 349 -5.93 -21.46 28.59
C LEU A 349 -5.65 -19.95 28.55
N GLY A 350 -6.28 -19.22 29.47
CA GLY A 350 -6.15 -17.78 29.56
C GLY A 350 -6.70 -17.06 28.33
N LYS A 351 -5.90 -16.16 27.77
CA LYS A 351 -6.24 -15.40 26.57
C LYS A 351 -6.31 -16.27 25.31
N PHE A 352 -5.50 -17.33 25.24
CA PHE A 352 -5.34 -18.11 24.01
C PHE A 352 -6.13 -19.42 24.04
N LYS A 353 -6.88 -19.67 22.97
CA LYS A 353 -7.51 -20.95 22.64
C LYS A 353 -6.69 -21.63 21.59
N VAL A 354 -6.41 -22.91 21.77
CA VAL A 354 -5.56 -23.67 20.86
C VAL A 354 -6.27 -24.93 20.39
N TRP A 355 -6.38 -25.07 19.08
CA TRP A 355 -6.85 -26.25 18.41
C TRP A 355 -5.67 -27.13 18.01
N THR A 356 -5.77 -28.46 18.14
CA THR A 356 -4.69 -29.39 17.89
C THR A 356 -5.14 -30.55 17.02
N LEU A 357 -4.26 -30.96 16.07
CA LEU A 357 -4.44 -32.11 15.19
C LEU A 357 -3.12 -32.89 15.09
N PHE A 358 -3.14 -34.18 15.40
CA PHE A 358 -1.96 -35.05 15.27
C PHE A 358 -2.02 -35.87 13.98
N ALA A 359 -0.93 -35.83 13.22
CA ALA A 359 -0.67 -36.67 12.06
C ALA A 359 0.62 -37.46 12.29
N GLY A 360 0.51 -38.75 12.62
CA GLY A 360 1.69 -39.53 13.02
C GLY A 360 2.32 -39.03 14.33
N ALA A 361 3.59 -38.62 14.26
CA ALA A 361 4.34 -38.02 15.37
C ALA A 361 4.42 -36.50 15.29
N ASP A 362 3.76 -35.89 14.33
CA ASP A 362 3.75 -34.44 14.10
C ASP A 362 2.39 -33.86 14.54
N VAL A 363 2.38 -32.59 14.91
CA VAL A 363 1.18 -31.91 15.37
C VAL A 363 1.02 -30.55 14.70
N LEU A 364 -0.19 -30.26 14.23
CA LEU A 364 -0.62 -28.94 13.80
C LEU A 364 -1.40 -28.29 14.94
N THR A 365 -1.05 -27.05 15.28
CA THR A 365 -1.76 -26.23 16.25
C THR A 365 -2.28 -24.97 15.57
N ILE A 366 -3.53 -24.59 15.86
CA ILE A 366 -4.13 -23.34 15.44
C ILE A 366 -4.55 -22.58 16.70
N SER A 367 -4.03 -21.37 16.87
CA SER A 367 -4.28 -20.53 18.02
C SER A 367 -5.12 -19.32 17.66
N THR A 368 -6.01 -18.91 18.57
CA THR A 368 -6.78 -17.66 18.48
C THR A 368 -6.89 -17.01 19.83
N SER A 369 -6.86 -15.68 19.88
CA SER A 369 -7.18 -14.88 21.06
C SER A 369 -8.64 -14.45 21.11
N ALA A 370 -9.40 -14.67 20.02
CA ALA A 370 -10.79 -14.20 19.92
C ALA A 370 -11.67 -14.68 21.08
N PRO A 371 -12.51 -13.81 21.67
CA PRO A 371 -12.88 -12.47 21.23
C PRO A 371 -11.92 -11.34 21.67
N GLU A 372 -10.82 -11.64 22.34
CA GLU A 372 -9.76 -10.70 22.60
C GLU A 372 -8.91 -10.46 21.34
N PHE A 373 -8.04 -9.46 21.37
CA PHE A 373 -7.33 -9.00 20.20
C PHE A 373 -5.84 -9.31 20.28
N THR A 374 -5.29 -9.86 19.20
CA THR A 374 -3.86 -9.89 18.92
C THR A 374 -3.64 -9.43 17.50
N ASP A 375 -2.48 -8.84 17.26
CA ASP A 375 -1.91 -8.72 15.94
C ASP A 375 -1.15 -10.02 15.62
N ASP A 376 0.13 -9.98 15.31
CA ASP A 376 0.92 -11.18 15.02
C ASP A 376 1.43 -11.90 16.28
N ILE A 377 1.78 -13.16 16.12
CA ILE A 377 2.64 -13.91 17.04
C ILE A 377 4.03 -14.01 16.41
N SER A 378 5.07 -13.53 17.08
CA SER A 378 6.41 -13.55 16.50
C SER A 378 6.93 -14.97 16.25
N LEU A 379 7.79 -15.13 15.24
CA LEU A 379 8.40 -16.41 14.88
C LEU A 379 9.14 -17.06 16.06
N ASP A 380 9.83 -16.25 16.86
CA ASP A 380 10.59 -16.75 18.00
C ASP A 380 9.68 -17.25 19.14
N VAL A 381 8.56 -16.59 19.39
CA VAL A 381 7.53 -17.06 20.35
C VAL A 381 6.91 -18.38 19.86
N GLY A 382 6.65 -18.51 18.55
CA GLY A 382 6.21 -19.77 17.95
C GLY A 382 7.25 -20.89 18.09
N ARG A 383 8.52 -20.60 17.86
CA ARG A 383 9.62 -21.55 18.05
C ARG A 383 9.75 -21.99 19.51
N ASP A 384 9.63 -21.07 20.46
CA ASP A 384 9.65 -21.37 21.90
C ASP A 384 8.49 -22.28 22.29
N ALA A 385 7.30 -22.04 21.74
CA ALA A 385 6.13 -22.90 21.96
C ALA A 385 6.37 -24.33 21.42
N ALA A 386 6.88 -24.44 20.19
CA ALA A 386 7.20 -25.75 19.59
C ALA A 386 8.30 -26.49 20.39
N GLU A 387 9.31 -25.77 20.87
CA GLU A 387 10.39 -26.33 21.70
C GLU A 387 9.84 -26.82 23.06
N MET A 388 8.97 -26.02 23.70
CA MET A 388 8.34 -26.41 24.96
C MET A 388 7.49 -27.69 24.83
N VAL A 389 6.73 -27.81 23.73
CA VAL A 389 5.99 -29.04 23.41
C VAL A 389 6.94 -30.24 23.32
N ARG A 390 8.01 -30.15 22.56
CA ARG A 390 8.98 -31.25 22.37
C ARG A 390 9.70 -31.63 23.66
N LYS A 391 10.03 -30.66 24.50
CA LYS A 391 10.61 -30.92 25.83
C LYS A 391 9.63 -31.68 26.73
N ARG A 392 8.34 -31.34 26.68
CA ARG A 392 7.31 -31.95 27.51
C ARG A 392 6.84 -33.31 26.98
N LEU A 393 6.85 -33.48 25.66
CA LEU A 393 6.40 -34.67 24.94
C LEU A 393 7.47 -35.11 23.90
N PRO A 394 8.52 -35.83 24.32
CA PRO A 394 9.61 -36.24 23.43
C PRO A 394 9.20 -37.15 22.26
N ALA A 395 7.99 -37.74 22.31
CA ALA A 395 7.42 -38.51 21.20
C ALA A 395 6.97 -37.65 20.01
N ILE A 396 6.77 -36.36 20.23
CA ILE A 396 6.42 -35.39 19.17
C ILE A 396 7.71 -34.98 18.47
N LYS A 397 7.73 -35.16 17.17
CA LYS A 397 8.89 -34.80 16.34
C LYS A 397 8.87 -33.32 15.97
N ARG A 398 7.74 -32.83 15.45
CA ARG A 398 7.60 -31.50 14.90
C ARG A 398 6.25 -30.90 15.27
N VAL A 399 6.21 -29.59 15.38
CA VAL A 399 5.02 -28.82 15.77
C VAL A 399 4.85 -27.67 14.80
N SER A 400 3.74 -27.64 14.11
CA SER A 400 3.32 -26.54 13.25
C SER A 400 2.53 -25.54 14.07
N ILE A 401 2.87 -24.27 14.00
CA ILE A 401 2.26 -23.19 14.76
C ILE A 401 1.54 -22.23 13.82
N VAL A 402 0.22 -22.23 13.89
CA VAL A 402 -0.66 -21.35 13.10
C VAL A 402 -1.30 -20.33 14.03
N ASP A 403 -1.24 -19.06 13.63
CA ASP A 403 -2.07 -17.99 14.16
C ASP A 403 -3.33 -17.87 13.30
N ALA A 404 -4.50 -17.98 13.89
CA ALA A 404 -5.76 -17.83 13.18
C ALA A 404 -5.98 -16.41 12.66
N HIS A 405 -5.33 -15.42 13.23
CA HIS A 405 -5.34 -14.01 12.85
C HIS A 405 -6.75 -13.48 12.53
N ASN A 406 -7.68 -13.70 13.47
CA ASN A 406 -9.13 -13.65 13.19
C ASN A 406 -9.95 -12.74 14.11
N CYS A 407 -9.30 -11.85 14.86
CA CYS A 407 -9.99 -10.83 15.65
C CYS A 407 -9.08 -9.63 15.90
N ILE A 408 -9.44 -8.46 15.38
CA ILE A 408 -8.63 -7.25 15.57
C ILE A 408 -9.46 -6.04 15.97
N ASP A 409 -8.95 -5.27 16.93
CA ASP A 409 -9.41 -3.92 17.23
C ASP A 409 -8.23 -2.93 17.20
N GLY A 410 -8.52 -1.64 17.30
CA GLY A 410 -7.53 -0.55 17.15
C GLY A 410 -6.38 -0.55 18.16
N GLU A 411 -6.39 -1.43 19.15
CA GLU A 411 -5.37 -1.57 20.20
C GLU A 411 -4.62 -2.92 20.18
N ALA A 412 -4.86 -3.78 19.18
CA ALA A 412 -4.16 -5.05 19.06
C ALA A 412 -2.63 -4.87 18.95
N VAL A 413 -1.84 -5.71 19.58
CA VAL A 413 -0.37 -5.68 19.61
C VAL A 413 0.15 -7.05 19.26
N SER A 414 1.24 -7.12 18.48
CA SER A 414 1.95 -8.36 18.23
C SER A 414 2.59 -8.89 19.52
N VAL A 415 2.62 -10.20 19.68
CA VAL A 415 3.22 -10.88 20.84
C VAL A 415 4.69 -11.11 20.54
N MET A 416 5.56 -10.37 21.26
CA MET A 416 6.99 -10.39 21.03
C MET A 416 7.74 -11.14 22.16
N PRO A 417 8.97 -11.64 21.93
CA PRO A 417 9.77 -12.23 22.98
C PRO A 417 9.98 -11.27 24.16
N GLY A 418 9.71 -11.77 25.37
CA GLY A 418 9.79 -10.97 26.60
C GLY A 418 8.50 -10.32 27.04
N ASP A 419 7.47 -10.31 26.23
CA ASP A 419 6.13 -9.88 26.64
C ASP A 419 5.51 -10.90 27.61
N PRO A 420 4.68 -10.48 28.58
CA PRO A 420 3.94 -11.40 29.44
C PRO A 420 3.10 -12.40 28.66
N GLU A 421 2.44 -11.94 27.58
CA GLU A 421 1.61 -12.74 26.69
C GLU A 421 2.40 -13.84 25.97
N ALA A 422 3.71 -13.66 25.72
CA ALA A 422 4.54 -14.69 25.10
C ALA A 422 4.63 -15.95 25.98
N GLY A 423 4.83 -15.76 27.29
CA GLY A 423 4.85 -16.86 28.25
C GLY A 423 3.49 -17.56 28.36
N GLU A 424 2.40 -16.80 28.34
CA GLU A 424 1.04 -17.31 28.33
C GLU A 424 0.77 -18.12 27.05
N TYR A 425 1.16 -17.60 25.88
CA TYR A 425 1.03 -18.29 24.58
C TYR A 425 1.77 -19.62 24.56
N VAL A 426 3.04 -19.65 24.93
CA VAL A 426 3.87 -20.87 25.02
C VAL A 426 3.24 -21.88 25.95
N GLY A 427 2.75 -21.43 27.11
CA GLY A 427 2.02 -22.27 28.08
C GLY A 427 0.73 -22.86 27.51
N ALA A 428 -0.07 -22.05 26.79
CA ALA A 428 -1.33 -22.46 26.19
C ALA A 428 -1.10 -23.53 25.12
N VAL A 429 -0.19 -23.31 24.17
CA VAL A 429 0.15 -24.28 23.10
C VAL A 429 0.67 -25.59 23.71
N SER A 430 1.64 -25.52 24.62
CA SER A 430 2.21 -26.71 25.25
C SER A 430 1.16 -27.52 26.03
N SER A 431 0.25 -26.86 26.73
CA SER A 431 -0.77 -27.52 27.53
C SER A 431 -1.87 -28.12 26.65
N ALA A 432 -2.25 -27.45 25.57
CA ALA A 432 -3.20 -27.95 24.57
C ALA A 432 -2.69 -29.25 23.94
N VAL A 433 -1.47 -29.26 23.45
CA VAL A 433 -0.85 -30.44 22.86
C VAL A 433 -0.72 -31.57 23.87
N PHE A 434 -0.32 -31.25 25.14
CA PHE A 434 -0.22 -32.26 26.19
C PHE A 434 -1.57 -32.89 26.54
N SER A 435 -2.63 -32.09 26.65
CA SER A 435 -3.97 -32.59 27.00
C SER A 435 -4.56 -33.51 25.92
N THR A 436 -4.18 -33.30 24.66
CA THR A 436 -4.71 -34.02 23.49
C THR A 436 -3.82 -35.17 23.01
N ALA A 437 -2.60 -35.30 23.52
CA ALA A 437 -1.64 -36.32 23.10
C ALA A 437 -2.16 -37.77 23.23
N ASN A 438 -3.03 -38.02 24.20
CA ASN A 438 -3.63 -39.34 24.46
C ASN A 438 -5.04 -39.52 23.88
N ASN A 439 -5.53 -38.55 23.10
CA ASN A 439 -6.84 -38.69 22.47
C ASN A 439 -6.88 -39.89 21.51
N PRO A 440 -8.03 -40.55 21.38
CA PRO A 440 -8.17 -41.69 20.46
C PRO A 440 -7.76 -41.31 19.04
N ARG A 441 -7.02 -42.18 18.40
CA ARG A 441 -6.67 -42.02 16.99
C ARG A 441 -7.75 -42.70 16.14
N MET A 442 -8.16 -42.05 15.06
CA MET A 442 -9.25 -42.49 14.21
C MET A 442 -8.90 -42.33 12.73
N LYS A 443 -9.57 -43.09 11.90
CA LYS A 443 -9.57 -42.81 10.46
C LYS A 443 -10.36 -41.53 10.21
N VAL A 444 -9.94 -40.81 9.20
CA VAL A 444 -10.54 -39.53 8.85
C VAL A 444 -10.99 -39.50 7.39
N SER A 445 -12.08 -38.83 7.14
CA SER A 445 -12.49 -38.39 5.81
C SER A 445 -12.36 -36.89 5.72
N ALA A 446 -12.04 -36.36 4.54
CA ALA A 446 -11.96 -34.92 4.33
C ALA A 446 -12.54 -34.52 2.98
N GLY A 447 -13.04 -33.30 2.92
CA GLY A 447 -13.48 -32.66 1.69
C GLY A 447 -13.10 -31.19 1.70
N VAL A 448 -12.89 -30.64 0.53
CA VAL A 448 -12.45 -29.26 0.34
C VAL A 448 -13.25 -28.58 -0.75
N TYR A 449 -13.47 -27.29 -0.59
CA TYR A 449 -14.04 -26.45 -1.64
C TYR A 449 -13.60 -25.00 -1.44
N ARG A 450 -13.33 -24.30 -2.55
CA ARG A 450 -13.06 -22.87 -2.56
C ARG A 450 -14.20 -22.09 -3.21
N ALA A 451 -14.73 -21.08 -2.53
CA ALA A 451 -15.71 -20.13 -3.03
C ALA A 451 -15.07 -18.74 -3.15
N VAL A 452 -15.26 -18.10 -4.30
CA VAL A 452 -14.82 -16.72 -4.51
C VAL A 452 -16.06 -15.85 -4.70
N PRO A 453 -16.39 -14.97 -3.75
CA PRO A 453 -17.55 -14.07 -3.90
C PRO A 453 -17.24 -13.02 -4.96
N GLU A 454 -18.08 -12.93 -6.00
CA GLU A 454 -17.89 -12.01 -7.13
C GLU A 454 -17.99 -10.53 -6.73
N ASP A 455 -18.78 -10.23 -5.72
CA ASP A 455 -19.12 -8.87 -5.29
C ASP A 455 -18.23 -8.35 -4.15
N VAL A 456 -17.25 -9.11 -3.64
CA VAL A 456 -16.35 -8.69 -2.57
C VAL A 456 -14.92 -8.56 -3.11
N ARG A 457 -14.38 -7.36 -3.03
CA ARG A 457 -13.07 -7.00 -3.63
C ARG A 457 -12.05 -6.62 -2.54
N PRO A 458 -10.76 -6.44 -2.91
CA PRO A 458 -9.73 -6.04 -1.95
C PRO A 458 -10.02 -4.73 -1.19
N ASP A 459 -10.67 -3.75 -1.82
CA ASP A 459 -11.10 -2.52 -1.15
C ASP A 459 -12.27 -2.72 -0.17
N GLU A 460 -12.86 -3.91 -0.16
CA GLU A 460 -13.93 -4.34 0.77
C GLU A 460 -13.42 -5.36 1.81
N GLY A 461 -12.14 -5.77 1.73
CA GLY A 461 -11.45 -6.56 2.74
C GLY A 461 -11.12 -8.01 2.37
N MET A 462 -11.42 -8.44 1.12
CA MET A 462 -11.13 -9.81 0.68
C MET A 462 -10.20 -9.82 -0.54
N GLY A 463 -9.12 -10.58 -0.44
CA GLY A 463 -8.21 -10.86 -1.53
C GLY A 463 -8.80 -11.84 -2.55
N PRO A 464 -8.10 -12.05 -3.69
CA PRO A 464 -8.60 -12.88 -4.79
C PRO A 464 -8.69 -14.38 -4.46
N GLY A 465 -8.04 -14.85 -3.38
CA GLY A 465 -8.12 -16.24 -2.91
C GLY A 465 -9.50 -16.64 -2.38
N GLY A 466 -10.32 -15.66 -1.92
CA GLY A 466 -11.68 -15.91 -1.46
C GLY A 466 -11.74 -16.71 -0.15
N VAL A 467 -12.61 -17.72 -0.11
CA VAL A 467 -12.87 -18.56 1.07
C VAL A 467 -12.61 -20.02 0.72
N THR A 468 -11.67 -20.67 1.38
CA THR A 468 -11.45 -22.13 1.26
C THR A 468 -11.92 -22.83 2.52
N ALA A 469 -12.81 -23.81 2.38
CA ALA A 469 -13.30 -24.65 3.46
C ALA A 469 -12.69 -26.04 3.40
N LEU A 470 -12.17 -26.52 4.51
CA LEU A 470 -11.72 -27.90 4.73
C LEU A 470 -12.62 -28.56 5.78
N VAL A 471 -13.39 -29.55 5.38
CA VAL A 471 -14.19 -30.38 6.28
C VAL A 471 -13.40 -31.63 6.66
N LEU A 472 -13.32 -31.90 7.96
CA LEU A 472 -12.72 -33.09 8.55
C LEU A 472 -13.82 -33.89 9.27
N ASP A 473 -14.05 -35.15 8.85
CA ASP A 473 -15.02 -36.04 9.46
C ASP A 473 -14.30 -37.24 10.08
N GLY A 474 -14.44 -37.40 11.39
CA GLY A 474 -13.96 -38.52 12.19
C GLY A 474 -14.98 -39.65 12.36
N GLY A 475 -16.10 -39.63 11.62
CA GLY A 475 -17.18 -40.61 11.67
C GLY A 475 -18.23 -40.36 12.73
N ASN A 476 -17.94 -39.62 13.78
CA ASN A 476 -18.85 -39.20 14.82
C ASN A 476 -18.77 -37.70 15.15
N ARG A 477 -17.91 -36.98 14.49
CA ARG A 477 -17.74 -35.55 14.66
C ARG A 477 -17.23 -34.92 13.37
N GLU A 478 -17.97 -33.93 12.88
CA GLU A 478 -17.66 -33.21 11.64
C GLU A 478 -17.24 -31.77 11.98
N ILE A 479 -16.06 -31.40 11.57
CA ILE A 479 -15.45 -30.10 11.84
C ILE A 479 -15.13 -29.40 10.54
N VAL A 480 -15.37 -28.09 10.47
CA VAL A 480 -14.97 -27.27 9.32
C VAL A 480 -13.95 -26.21 9.72
N LEU A 481 -12.84 -26.19 9.00
CA LEU A 481 -11.84 -25.12 9.02
C LEU A 481 -12.00 -24.25 7.78
N LEU A 482 -12.04 -22.93 7.97
CA LEU A 482 -12.14 -21.97 6.87
C LEU A 482 -10.92 -21.06 6.86
N SER A 483 -10.32 -20.88 5.70
CA SER A 483 -9.30 -19.88 5.46
C SER A 483 -9.86 -18.82 4.51
N LEU A 484 -9.88 -17.57 4.97
CA LEU A 484 -10.33 -16.41 4.22
C LEU A 484 -9.12 -15.58 3.78
N ASP A 485 -9.04 -15.30 2.49
CA ASP A 485 -7.99 -14.44 1.94
C ASP A 485 -8.27 -12.98 2.31
N GLY A 486 -7.89 -12.59 3.53
CA GLY A 486 -8.11 -11.27 4.09
C GLY A 486 -7.13 -10.95 5.20
N ASN A 487 -7.09 -9.69 5.61
CA ASN A 487 -6.28 -9.24 6.72
C ASN A 487 -7.17 -9.09 7.95
N ASN A 488 -7.10 -10.09 8.83
CA ASN A 488 -7.83 -10.14 10.10
C ASN A 488 -9.38 -10.03 9.96
N MET A 489 -10.12 -10.04 11.07
CA MET A 489 -11.58 -9.98 11.10
C MET A 489 -12.10 -8.89 12.02
N GLU A 490 -13.27 -8.36 11.67
CA GLU A 490 -14.05 -7.47 12.54
C GLU A 490 -14.52 -8.23 13.78
N PRO A 491 -14.44 -7.65 14.99
CA PRO A 491 -14.89 -8.29 16.22
C PRO A 491 -16.33 -8.80 16.12
N GLY A 492 -16.55 -10.05 16.53
CA GLY A 492 -17.85 -10.72 16.50
C GLY A 492 -18.18 -11.44 15.18
N PHE A 493 -17.50 -11.15 14.07
CA PHE A 493 -17.76 -11.81 12.79
C PHE A 493 -17.40 -13.30 12.83
N ARG A 494 -16.26 -13.65 13.44
CA ARG A 494 -15.85 -15.05 13.66
C ARG A 494 -16.91 -15.83 14.46
N GLU A 495 -17.35 -15.28 15.57
CA GLU A 495 -18.34 -15.91 16.47
C GLU A 495 -19.66 -16.16 15.73
N GLU A 496 -20.08 -15.20 14.92
CA GLU A 496 -21.30 -15.32 14.11
C GLU A 496 -21.14 -16.40 13.02
N ALA A 497 -20.00 -16.46 12.34
CA ALA A 497 -19.71 -17.49 11.35
C ALA A 497 -19.73 -18.90 11.98
N ILE A 498 -19.07 -19.09 13.11
CA ILE A 498 -19.09 -20.36 13.86
C ILE A 498 -20.50 -20.72 14.29
N ARG A 499 -21.27 -19.76 14.81
CA ARG A 499 -22.67 -19.98 15.21
C ARG A 499 -23.53 -20.46 14.05
N ILE A 500 -23.40 -19.82 12.89
CA ILE A 500 -24.15 -20.19 11.68
C ILE A 500 -23.75 -21.59 11.21
N LEU A 501 -22.45 -21.89 11.13
CA LEU A 501 -21.98 -23.22 10.72
C LEU A 501 -22.48 -24.33 11.63
N LYS A 502 -22.54 -24.10 12.94
CA LYS A 502 -23.17 -25.04 13.89
C LYS A 502 -24.67 -25.22 13.62
N THR A 503 -25.39 -24.18 13.19
CA THR A 503 -26.80 -24.35 12.77
C THR A 503 -26.94 -25.11 11.44
N GLN A 504 -25.89 -25.17 10.61
CA GLN A 504 -25.83 -26.00 9.41
C GLN A 504 -25.49 -27.47 9.72
N GLY A 505 -25.27 -27.81 11.00
CA GLY A 505 -25.04 -29.17 11.45
C GLY A 505 -23.57 -29.58 11.58
N PHE A 506 -22.62 -28.65 11.50
CA PHE A 506 -21.24 -28.91 11.88
C PHE A 506 -21.12 -28.98 13.41
N ASP A 507 -20.40 -29.96 13.92
CA ASP A 507 -20.16 -30.11 15.36
C ASP A 507 -19.24 -29.02 15.90
N ASP A 508 -18.28 -28.57 15.04
CA ASP A 508 -17.38 -27.50 15.36
C ASP A 508 -16.86 -26.77 14.12
N ALA A 509 -16.37 -25.55 14.31
CA ALA A 509 -15.83 -24.74 13.23
C ALA A 509 -14.75 -23.80 13.74
N GLU A 510 -13.79 -23.47 12.85
CA GLU A 510 -12.87 -22.35 13.05
C GLU A 510 -12.67 -21.57 11.75
N VAL A 511 -12.47 -20.26 11.90
CA VAL A 511 -12.30 -19.34 10.79
C VAL A 511 -10.97 -18.63 10.96
N LEU A 512 -10.10 -18.77 9.96
CA LEU A 512 -8.78 -18.15 9.90
C LEU A 512 -8.73 -17.09 8.82
N THR A 513 -7.78 -16.17 8.90
CA THR A 513 -7.40 -15.34 7.75
C THR A 513 -5.99 -15.68 7.29
N THR A 514 -5.68 -15.32 6.06
CA THR A 514 -4.35 -15.49 5.47
C THR A 514 -3.42 -14.31 5.79
N ASP A 515 -3.91 -13.30 6.49
CA ASP A 515 -3.24 -12.01 6.70
C ASP A 515 -2.82 -11.32 5.39
N THR A 516 -3.49 -11.56 4.27
CA THR A 516 -3.10 -10.94 2.99
C THR A 516 -3.09 -9.41 3.06
N HIS A 517 -1.99 -8.79 2.66
CA HIS A 517 -1.84 -7.34 2.61
C HIS A 517 -2.25 -6.71 1.26
N VAL A 518 -2.81 -7.49 0.33
CA VAL A 518 -3.39 -6.91 -0.90
C VAL A 518 -4.55 -5.97 -0.61
N VAL A 519 -5.21 -6.14 0.53
CA VAL A 519 -6.30 -5.28 1.03
C VAL A 519 -5.82 -4.02 1.73
N ASN A 520 -4.50 -3.91 2.03
CA ASN A 520 -3.93 -2.81 2.79
C ASN A 520 -3.65 -1.60 1.91
N ALA A 521 -3.81 -0.38 2.46
CA ALA A 521 -3.57 0.92 1.81
C ALA A 521 -4.40 1.15 0.53
N ILE A 522 -5.51 0.45 0.34
CA ILE A 522 -6.44 0.64 -0.78
C ILE A 522 -7.62 1.51 -0.37
N SER A 523 -8.09 1.38 0.86
CA SER A 523 -9.25 2.11 1.39
C SER A 523 -8.85 3.22 2.36
N LEU A 524 -9.77 4.19 2.56
CA LEU A 524 -9.63 5.30 3.52
C LEU A 524 -9.96 4.89 4.96
N SER A 525 -9.85 3.61 5.32
CA SER A 525 -10.14 3.15 6.67
C SER A 525 -9.17 3.73 7.69
N SER A 526 -9.61 3.89 8.93
CA SER A 526 -8.74 4.39 10.01
C SER A 526 -7.62 3.42 10.39
N ARG A 527 -7.77 2.13 10.05
CA ARG A 527 -6.79 1.06 10.26
C ARG A 527 -5.83 0.89 9.07
N GLY A 528 -6.18 1.43 7.89
CA GLY A 528 -5.41 1.27 6.65
C GLY A 528 -5.88 0.10 5.79
N TYR A 529 -6.76 -0.74 6.30
CA TYR A 529 -7.43 -1.83 5.58
C TYR A 529 -8.80 -2.10 6.21
N PRO A 530 -9.76 -2.64 5.46
CA PRO A 530 -11.00 -3.18 6.01
C PRO A 530 -10.78 -4.63 6.44
N PRO A 531 -10.97 -4.98 7.74
CA PRO A 531 -10.98 -6.38 8.15
C PRO A 531 -12.17 -7.14 7.54
N ILE A 532 -12.04 -8.46 7.42
CA ILE A 532 -13.14 -9.33 6.98
C ILE A 532 -14.39 -9.09 7.85
N GLY A 533 -15.53 -8.94 7.20
CA GLY A 533 -16.81 -8.71 7.88
C GLY A 533 -17.14 -7.24 8.15
N GLN A 534 -16.19 -6.31 8.00
CA GLN A 534 -16.48 -4.86 8.10
C GLN A 534 -17.34 -4.37 6.94
N ASN A 535 -16.99 -4.78 5.73
CA ASN A 535 -17.73 -4.47 4.52
C ASN A 535 -18.38 -5.76 3.99
N LYS A 536 -19.62 -5.64 3.48
CA LYS A 536 -20.35 -6.76 2.89
C LYS A 536 -20.34 -8.05 3.73
N PRO A 537 -20.65 -7.99 5.04
CA PRO A 537 -20.61 -9.16 5.91
C PRO A 537 -21.54 -10.28 5.47
N GLN A 538 -22.64 -9.95 4.78
CA GLN A 538 -23.62 -10.93 4.31
C GLN A 538 -23.07 -11.74 3.13
N GLU A 539 -22.45 -11.09 2.16
CA GLU A 539 -21.85 -11.73 0.99
C GLU A 539 -20.67 -12.62 1.38
N VAL A 540 -19.86 -12.18 2.34
CA VAL A 540 -18.78 -13.01 2.91
C VAL A 540 -19.35 -14.21 3.65
N MET A 541 -20.40 -14.03 4.45
CA MET A 541 -21.04 -15.11 5.18
C MET A 541 -21.68 -16.14 4.23
N GLU A 542 -22.29 -15.68 3.14
CA GLU A 542 -22.85 -16.56 2.11
C GLU A 542 -21.76 -17.41 1.45
N ALA A 543 -20.60 -16.80 1.14
CA ALA A 543 -19.45 -17.52 0.60
C ALA A 543 -18.90 -18.57 1.58
N ILE A 544 -18.87 -18.27 2.88
CA ILE A 544 -18.52 -19.21 3.95
C ILE A 544 -19.46 -20.42 3.94
N ILE A 545 -20.77 -20.19 3.90
CA ILE A 545 -21.80 -21.25 3.91
C ILE A 545 -21.68 -22.12 2.65
N ILE A 546 -21.53 -21.49 1.49
CA ILE A 546 -21.36 -22.20 0.22
C ILE A 546 -20.10 -23.07 0.26
N ALA A 547 -18.96 -22.50 0.69
CA ALA A 547 -17.70 -23.23 0.75
C ALA A 547 -17.79 -24.44 1.70
N ALA A 548 -18.34 -24.25 2.89
CA ALA A 548 -18.49 -25.31 3.90
C ALA A 548 -19.40 -26.46 3.42
N ASN A 549 -20.59 -26.14 2.87
CA ASN A 549 -21.51 -27.17 2.40
C ASN A 549 -20.98 -27.92 1.17
N LYS A 550 -20.33 -27.22 0.25
CA LYS A 550 -19.67 -27.86 -0.91
C LYS A 550 -18.48 -28.72 -0.52
N ALA A 551 -17.69 -28.29 0.46
CA ALA A 551 -16.62 -29.10 1.02
C ALA A 551 -17.18 -30.39 1.67
N ARG A 552 -18.31 -30.31 2.38
CA ARG A 552 -19.01 -31.47 2.97
C ARG A 552 -19.48 -32.46 1.90
N GLU A 553 -20.00 -31.98 0.76
CA GLU A 553 -20.39 -32.83 -0.37
C GLU A 553 -19.21 -33.62 -0.96
N ASN A 554 -17.98 -33.11 -0.84
CA ASN A 554 -16.76 -33.69 -1.37
C ASN A 554 -16.02 -34.62 -0.37
N VAL A 555 -16.58 -34.86 0.80
CA VAL A 555 -15.92 -35.68 1.84
C VAL A 555 -15.70 -37.12 1.36
N SER A 556 -14.48 -37.57 1.48
CA SER A 556 -14.04 -38.95 1.15
C SER A 556 -12.95 -39.41 2.12
N PRO A 557 -12.73 -40.72 2.29
CA PRO A 557 -11.65 -41.24 3.12
C PRO A 557 -10.29 -40.74 2.64
N VAL A 558 -9.46 -40.28 3.57
CA VAL A 558 -8.16 -39.67 3.23
C VAL A 558 -7.04 -40.11 4.17
N LYS A 559 -5.81 -39.83 3.75
CA LYS A 559 -4.59 -39.88 4.55
C LYS A 559 -4.06 -38.45 4.70
N ILE A 560 -3.51 -38.12 5.87
CA ILE A 560 -3.06 -36.78 6.24
C ILE A 560 -1.60 -36.84 6.68
N GLY A 561 -0.79 -35.89 6.25
CA GLY A 561 0.60 -35.72 6.67
C GLY A 561 0.99 -34.26 6.81
N LEU A 562 1.99 -34.01 7.65
CA LEU A 562 2.61 -32.69 7.82
C LEU A 562 4.03 -32.72 7.25
N GLY A 563 4.30 -31.83 6.31
CA GLY A 563 5.62 -31.61 5.73
C GLY A 563 6.24 -30.35 6.33
N PHE A 564 7.53 -30.41 6.63
CA PHE A 564 8.27 -29.32 7.26
C PHE A 564 9.51 -29.01 6.44
N GLY A 565 9.69 -27.76 6.08
CA GLY A 565 10.80 -27.26 5.31
C GLY A 565 11.21 -25.87 5.71
N GLU A 566 12.13 -25.34 4.95
CA GLU A 566 12.66 -24.00 5.15
C GLU A 566 13.10 -23.43 3.80
N VAL A 567 12.56 -22.29 3.44
CA VAL A 567 12.98 -21.56 2.24
C VAL A 567 14.25 -20.80 2.56
N LYS A 568 15.32 -21.12 1.83
CA LYS A 568 16.65 -20.58 2.06
C LYS A 568 16.85 -19.25 1.35
N GLU A 569 17.62 -18.37 2.02
CA GLU A 569 18.14 -17.13 1.44
C GLU A 569 17.05 -16.21 0.86
N LEU A 570 15.93 -16.08 1.57
CA LEU A 570 14.91 -15.10 1.22
C LEU A 570 15.35 -13.67 1.61
N CYS A 571 15.15 -12.71 0.71
CA CYS A 571 15.42 -11.31 1.02
C CYS A 571 14.21 -10.69 1.75
N THR A 572 14.31 -10.60 3.07
CA THR A 572 13.26 -10.05 3.95
C THR A 572 13.63 -8.68 4.51
N PHE A 573 12.70 -8.01 5.18
CA PHE A 573 13.00 -6.75 5.88
C PHE A 573 13.94 -6.94 7.08
N GLY A 574 14.00 -8.14 7.66
CA GLY A 574 14.82 -8.41 8.84
C GLY A 574 14.27 -7.78 10.11
N GLU A 575 15.04 -7.89 11.18
CA GLU A 575 14.61 -7.54 12.55
C GLU A 575 14.25 -6.06 12.73
N ARG A 576 14.85 -5.16 11.97
CA ARG A 576 14.68 -3.71 12.12
C ARG A 576 14.26 -2.97 10.85
N GLY A 577 14.35 -3.61 9.69
CA GLY A 577 14.20 -2.89 8.42
C GLY A 577 12.83 -2.22 8.25
N PHE A 578 11.76 -2.88 8.67
CA PHE A 578 10.40 -2.33 8.59
C PHE A 578 10.18 -1.18 9.59
N ASP A 579 10.64 -1.35 10.82
CA ASP A 579 10.49 -0.35 11.88
C ASP A 579 11.27 0.93 11.57
N ILE A 580 12.52 0.78 11.10
CA ILE A 580 13.35 1.92 10.69
C ILE A 580 12.70 2.64 9.51
N LEU A 581 12.23 1.90 8.50
CA LEU A 581 11.56 2.50 7.35
C LEU A 581 10.32 3.31 7.75
N THR A 582 9.48 2.77 8.62
CA THR A 582 8.27 3.47 9.09
C THR A 582 8.61 4.68 9.98
N GLN A 583 9.65 4.58 10.79
CA GLN A 583 10.16 5.70 11.58
C GLN A 583 10.70 6.82 10.70
N ASP A 584 11.49 6.47 9.69
CA ASP A 584 12.08 7.43 8.76
C ASP A 584 11.01 8.14 7.91
N ILE A 585 9.96 7.41 7.48
CA ILE A 585 8.81 8.01 6.80
C ILE A 585 8.14 9.06 7.70
N ALA A 586 7.91 8.76 8.97
CA ALA A 586 7.30 9.68 9.91
C ALA A 586 8.20 10.91 10.20
N GLU A 587 9.52 10.69 10.35
CA GLU A 587 10.50 11.77 10.53
C GLU A 587 10.57 12.66 9.29
N ALA A 588 10.67 12.07 8.09
CA ALA A 588 10.71 12.76 6.81
C ALA A 588 9.43 13.60 6.57
N ALA A 589 8.26 13.08 6.92
CA ALA A 589 7.01 13.83 6.85
C ALA A 589 7.02 15.05 7.80
N GLY A 590 7.56 14.90 9.01
CA GLY A 590 7.77 15.99 9.96
C GLY A 590 8.75 17.05 9.43
N ILE A 591 9.84 16.63 8.80
CA ILE A 591 10.83 17.51 8.15
C ILE A 591 10.17 18.23 6.97
N ALA A 592 9.47 17.51 6.08
CA ALA A 592 8.77 18.09 4.93
C ALA A 592 7.82 19.21 5.35
N LYS A 593 7.04 18.99 6.42
CA LYS A 593 6.13 20.00 6.97
C LYS A 593 6.89 21.22 7.49
N ARG A 594 7.91 21.03 8.34
CA ARG A 594 8.66 22.15 8.95
C ARG A 594 9.49 22.94 7.94
N VAL A 595 10.28 22.24 7.16
CA VAL A 595 11.19 22.83 6.16
C VAL A 595 10.39 23.38 4.98
N GLY A 596 9.38 22.66 4.50
CA GLY A 596 8.52 23.08 3.38
C GLY A 596 7.77 24.37 3.70
N ILE A 597 7.19 24.51 4.90
CA ILE A 597 6.50 25.77 5.30
C ILE A 597 7.51 26.91 5.41
N ARG A 598 8.65 26.71 6.08
CA ARG A 598 9.64 27.80 6.29
C ARG A 598 10.28 28.25 4.98
N LEU A 599 10.74 27.32 4.16
CA LEU A 599 11.34 27.64 2.86
C LEU A 599 10.32 28.14 1.85
N GLY A 600 9.10 27.57 1.85
CA GLY A 600 8.01 28.08 1.02
C GLY A 600 7.69 29.53 1.33
N ALA A 601 7.53 29.87 2.62
CA ALA A 601 7.31 31.24 3.07
C ALA A 601 8.49 32.17 2.73
N ALA A 602 9.72 31.73 3.00
CA ALA A 602 10.93 32.53 2.68
C ALA A 602 11.09 32.73 1.17
N SER A 603 10.87 31.72 0.36
CA SER A 603 10.92 31.79 -1.09
C SER A 603 9.83 32.70 -1.66
N PHE A 604 8.63 32.64 -1.12
CA PHE A 604 7.54 33.53 -1.50
C PHE A 604 7.84 35.00 -1.14
N LEU A 605 8.31 35.26 0.08
CA LEU A 605 8.73 36.60 0.50
C LEU A 605 9.87 37.13 -0.34
N PHE A 606 10.86 36.27 -0.69
CA PHE A 606 11.94 36.65 -1.58
C PHE A 606 11.42 36.97 -2.99
N ALA A 607 10.55 36.13 -3.55
CA ALA A 607 9.95 36.38 -4.87
C ALA A 607 9.13 37.68 -4.86
N LEU A 608 8.39 37.93 -3.79
CA LEU A 608 7.64 39.17 -3.58
C LEU A 608 8.58 40.39 -3.53
N LEU A 609 9.63 40.33 -2.72
CA LEU A 609 10.62 41.41 -2.61
C LEU A 609 11.29 41.67 -3.96
N LEU A 610 11.76 40.64 -4.64
CA LEU A 610 12.38 40.75 -5.97
C LEU A 610 11.40 41.41 -6.95
N THR A 611 10.15 40.95 -7.00
CA THR A 611 9.11 41.47 -7.89
C THR A 611 8.77 42.95 -7.61
N PHE A 612 8.89 43.42 -6.35
CA PHE A 612 8.59 44.81 -5.98
C PHE A 612 9.80 45.73 -5.95
N LEU A 613 11.02 45.21 -5.80
CA LEU A 613 12.27 45.99 -5.96
C LEU A 613 12.58 46.28 -7.43
N LEU A 614 12.08 45.44 -8.33
CA LEU A 614 12.10 45.62 -9.75
C LEU A 614 11.03 46.60 -10.23
#